data_345c6649dcf2be25a47a7f4eed20b03c
#
_entry.id   345c6649dcf2be25a47a7f4eed20b03c
#
_cell.length_a   1.000
_cell.length_b   1.000
_cell.length_c   1.000
_cell.angle_alpha   90.00
_cell.angle_beta   90.00
_cell.angle_gamma   90.00
#
_symmetry.space_group_name_H-M   'P 1'
#
loop_
_entity.id
_entity.type
_entity.pdbx_description
1 polymer ?
#
loop_
_entity_poly.entity_id
_entity_poly.type
_entity_poly.pdbx_seq_one_letter_code
_entity_poly.pdbx_strand_id
1 'polypeptide(L)'
;GTTIVSAAVIDDVIGIVVLTCVLGASGGTDTSLVDVLMDTVLFFIAAIVIGLIIHKAMLWLDHRNPHTQRITIVSLAFCFAMAYIAEQYFGIADITGAYIAGIVLCSLEDAPYIERRVDISSYTLFAPVFFASIGLKTDISGLTPTILLFSACFVVVALLTKIIGCGLAAKAC
;
A
#
# COMPACT_ATOMS: atom_id res chain seq x y z
N GLY A 1 -1.98 11.07 -12.39
CA GLY A 1 -1.33 10.56 -11.17
C GLY A 1 -2.27 9.78 -10.27
N THR A 2 -3.28 10.41 -9.70
CA THR A 2 -4.18 9.79 -8.69
C THR A 2 -4.93 8.57 -9.19
N THR A 3 -5.46 8.60 -10.41
CA THR A 3 -6.19 7.47 -11.02
C THR A 3 -5.31 6.21 -11.13
N ILE A 4 -4.03 6.37 -11.50
CA ILE A 4 -3.09 5.25 -11.63
C ILE A 4 -2.81 4.63 -10.27
N VAL A 5 -2.62 5.46 -9.24
CA VAL A 5 -2.36 4.97 -7.86
C VAL A 5 -3.59 4.27 -7.29
N SER A 6 -4.79 4.82 -7.50
CA SER A 6 -6.04 4.17 -7.07
C SER A 6 -6.24 2.82 -7.77
N ALA A 7 -5.96 2.73 -9.07
CA ALA A 7 -6.01 1.48 -9.80
C ALA A 7 -5.00 0.45 -9.28
N ALA A 8 -3.78 0.89 -8.92
CA ALA A 8 -2.76 0.01 -8.36
C ALA A 8 -3.18 -0.58 -6.99
N VAL A 9 -3.81 0.23 -6.11
CA VAL A 9 -4.32 -0.27 -4.82
C VAL A 9 -5.44 -1.29 -5.01
N ILE A 10 -6.36 -1.05 -5.95
CA ILE A 10 -7.41 -2.01 -6.28
C ILE A 10 -6.80 -3.32 -6.82
N ASP A 11 -5.77 -3.22 -7.67
CA ASP A 11 -5.03 -4.38 -8.20
C ASP A 11 -4.41 -5.21 -7.06
N ASP A 12 -3.79 -4.57 -6.08
CA ASP A 12 -3.22 -5.24 -4.90
C ASP A 12 -4.28 -6.00 -4.09
N VAL A 13 -5.45 -5.40 -3.85
CA VAL A 13 -6.57 -6.07 -3.15
C VAL A 13 -7.07 -7.27 -3.95
N ILE A 14 -7.28 -7.11 -5.26
CA ILE A 14 -7.70 -8.21 -6.15
C ILE A 14 -6.62 -9.31 -6.15
N GLY A 15 -5.35 -8.95 -6.21
CA GLY A 15 -4.22 -9.88 -6.18
C GLY A 15 -4.21 -10.75 -4.91
N ILE A 16 -4.45 -10.16 -3.74
CA ILE A 16 -4.54 -10.89 -2.47
C ILE A 16 -5.73 -11.85 -2.49
N VAL A 17 -6.89 -11.43 -2.95
CA VAL A 17 -8.09 -12.28 -3.05
C VAL A 17 -7.83 -13.47 -3.98
N VAL A 18 -7.27 -13.23 -5.17
CA VAL A 18 -6.93 -14.30 -6.12
C VAL A 18 -5.89 -15.25 -5.55
N LEU A 19 -4.85 -14.73 -4.89
CA LEU A 19 -3.81 -15.56 -4.25
C LEU A 19 -4.42 -16.45 -3.18
N THR A 20 -5.31 -15.92 -2.33
CA THR A 20 -6.00 -16.69 -1.30
C THR A 20 -6.91 -17.75 -1.88
N CYS A 21 -7.61 -17.45 -3.01
CA CYS A 21 -8.40 -18.44 -3.74
C CYS A 21 -7.54 -19.60 -4.22
N VAL A 22 -6.38 -19.31 -4.82
CA VAL A 22 -5.48 -20.33 -5.37
C VAL A 22 -4.87 -21.18 -4.24
N LEU A 23 -4.44 -20.55 -3.15
CA LEU A 23 -3.89 -21.27 -1.99
C LEU A 23 -4.95 -22.13 -1.30
N GLY A 24 -6.17 -21.64 -1.15
CA GLY A 24 -7.30 -22.39 -0.60
C GLY A 24 -7.68 -23.60 -1.49
N ALA A 25 -7.68 -23.43 -2.81
CA ALA A 25 -7.93 -24.51 -3.76
C ALA A 25 -6.80 -25.57 -3.75
N SER A 26 -5.59 -25.18 -3.40
CA SER A 26 -4.44 -26.09 -3.29
C SER A 26 -4.37 -26.84 -1.96
N GLY A 27 -5.35 -26.66 -1.05
CA GLY A 27 -5.40 -27.34 0.25
C GLY A 27 -4.34 -26.85 1.26
N GLY A 28 -3.73 -25.71 1.01
CA GLY A 28 -2.60 -25.19 1.79
C GLY A 28 -2.95 -24.26 2.95
N THR A 29 -4.19 -23.79 3.06
CA THR A 29 -4.62 -22.89 4.14
C THR A 29 -6.05 -23.19 4.58
N ASP A 30 -6.28 -23.22 5.91
CA ASP A 30 -7.60 -23.38 6.53
C ASP A 30 -8.46 -22.11 6.44
N THR A 31 -7.97 -21.04 5.78
CA THR A 31 -8.69 -19.77 5.64
C THR A 31 -9.74 -19.87 4.54
N SER A 32 -11.01 -19.69 4.91
CA SER A 32 -12.10 -19.69 3.95
C SER A 32 -12.09 -18.35 3.18
N LEU A 33 -12.49 -18.39 1.90
CA LEU A 33 -12.68 -17.18 1.08
C LEU A 33 -13.61 -16.16 1.75
N VAL A 34 -14.59 -16.64 2.49
CA VAL A 34 -15.54 -15.81 3.22
C VAL A 34 -14.84 -15.02 4.32
N ASP A 35 -13.90 -15.62 5.02
CA ASP A 35 -13.14 -14.95 6.09
C ASP A 35 -12.30 -13.80 5.53
N VAL A 36 -11.59 -14.02 4.42
CA VAL A 36 -10.77 -12.99 3.76
C VAL A 36 -11.62 -11.83 3.25
N LEU A 37 -12.79 -12.12 2.67
CA LEU A 37 -13.71 -11.08 2.23
C LEU A 37 -14.32 -10.31 3.40
N MET A 38 -14.66 -11.00 4.48
CA MET A 38 -15.15 -10.38 5.72
C MET A 38 -14.11 -9.47 6.33
N ASP A 39 -12.87 -9.93 6.46
CA ASP A 39 -11.75 -9.14 7.00
C ASP A 39 -11.47 -7.91 6.13
N THR A 40 -11.55 -8.06 4.81
CA THR A 40 -11.39 -6.94 3.87
C THR A 40 -12.49 -5.89 4.06
N VAL A 41 -13.75 -6.29 4.12
CA VAL A 41 -14.89 -5.37 4.34
C VAL A 41 -14.78 -4.71 5.71
N LEU A 42 -14.46 -5.50 6.74
CA LEU A 42 -14.30 -5.00 8.11
C LEU A 42 -13.17 -3.98 8.21
N PHE A 43 -12.06 -4.23 7.52
CA PHE A 43 -10.94 -3.28 7.42
C PHE A 43 -11.38 -1.95 6.82
N PHE A 44 -12.09 -1.95 5.69
CA PHE A 44 -12.55 -0.69 5.07
C PHE A 44 -13.49 0.09 5.99
N ILE A 45 -14.39 -0.59 6.70
CA ILE A 45 -15.27 0.04 7.69
C ILE A 45 -14.44 0.64 8.83
N ALA A 46 -13.52 -0.12 9.40
CA ALA A 46 -12.63 0.35 10.47
C ALA A 46 -11.77 1.53 10.00
N ALA A 47 -11.23 1.47 8.79
CA ALA A 47 -10.41 2.52 8.20
C ALA A 47 -11.18 3.83 8.01
N ILE A 48 -12.45 3.76 7.59
CA ILE A 48 -13.32 4.94 7.50
C ILE A 48 -13.58 5.54 8.88
N VAL A 49 -13.89 4.73 9.88
CA VAL A 49 -14.15 5.21 11.25
C VAL A 49 -12.91 5.85 11.86
N ILE A 50 -11.76 5.17 11.79
CA ILE A 50 -10.48 5.68 12.28
C ILE A 50 -10.09 6.95 11.51
N GLY A 51 -10.25 6.95 10.19
CA GLY A 51 -9.99 8.09 9.33
C GLY A 51 -10.79 9.34 9.71
N LEU A 52 -12.09 9.19 9.98
CA LEU A 52 -12.95 10.29 10.43
C LEU A 52 -12.53 10.83 11.80
N ILE A 53 -12.15 9.95 12.74
CA ILE A 53 -11.68 10.36 14.07
C ILE A 53 -10.37 11.16 13.93
N ILE A 54 -9.42 10.63 13.18
CA ILE A 54 -8.12 11.27 12.97
C ILE A 54 -8.27 12.57 12.18
N HIS A 55 -9.13 12.61 11.16
CA HIS A 55 -9.41 13.84 10.42
C HIS A 55 -9.89 14.96 11.36
N LYS A 56 -10.84 14.67 12.26
CA LYS A 56 -11.29 15.65 13.28
C LYS A 56 -10.17 16.03 14.25
N ALA A 57 -9.36 15.09 14.68
CA ALA A 57 -8.22 15.33 15.57
C ALA A 57 -7.16 16.21 14.89
N MET A 58 -6.88 15.96 13.62
CA MET A 58 -5.92 16.74 12.83
C MET A 58 -6.42 18.15 12.55
N LEU A 59 -7.70 18.34 12.21
CA LEU A 59 -8.30 19.68 12.07
C LEU A 59 -8.21 20.47 13.37
N TRP A 60 -8.43 19.84 14.51
CA TRP A 60 -8.29 20.51 15.81
C TRP A 60 -6.83 20.88 16.10
N LEU A 61 -5.87 20.04 15.71
CA LEU A 61 -4.44 20.28 15.88
C LEU A 61 -3.95 21.40 14.95
N ASP A 62 -4.38 21.39 13.70
CA ASP A 62 -4.04 22.38 12.67
C ASP A 62 -4.53 23.78 13.05
N HIS A 63 -5.77 23.89 13.50
CA HIS A 63 -6.33 25.15 13.97
C HIS A 63 -5.58 25.76 15.16
N ARG A 64 -4.87 24.94 15.95
CA ARG A 64 -4.14 25.37 17.14
C ARG A 64 -2.68 25.74 16.85
N ASN A 65 -2.06 25.13 15.84
CA ASN A 65 -0.65 25.33 15.46
C ASN A 65 -0.41 25.07 13.96
N PRO A 66 -0.77 26.01 13.07
CA PRO A 66 -0.60 25.83 11.64
C PRO A 66 0.89 25.74 11.25
N HIS A 67 1.19 24.94 10.23
CA HIS A 67 2.50 24.78 9.59
C HIS A 67 3.63 24.30 10.54
N THR A 68 3.30 23.54 11.56
CA THR A 68 4.28 23.02 12.52
C THR A 68 4.84 21.67 12.06
N GLN A 69 6.14 21.45 12.28
CA GLN A 69 6.79 20.15 12.00
C GLN A 69 6.09 18.95 12.70
N ARG A 70 5.38 19.21 13.80
CA ARG A 70 4.62 18.21 14.55
C ARG A 70 3.50 17.57 13.70
N ILE A 71 2.85 18.34 12.83
CA ILE A 71 1.78 17.84 11.96
C ILE A 71 2.34 16.76 11.03
N THR A 72 3.50 16.97 10.42
CA THR A 72 4.14 15.98 9.55
C THR A 72 4.50 14.70 10.30
N ILE A 73 5.03 14.81 11.54
CA ILE A 73 5.39 13.65 12.35
C ILE A 73 4.14 12.84 12.73
N VAL A 74 3.07 13.51 13.16
CA VAL A 74 1.80 12.84 13.50
C VAL A 74 1.17 12.20 12.27
N SER A 75 1.21 12.85 11.11
CA SER A 75 0.72 12.31 9.85
C SER A 75 1.47 11.04 9.44
N LEU A 76 2.79 11.06 9.55
CA LEU A 76 3.62 9.90 9.24
C LEU A 76 3.37 8.75 10.23
N ALA A 77 3.27 9.06 11.52
CA ALA A 77 2.94 8.07 12.55
C ALA A 77 1.54 7.46 12.31
N PHE A 78 0.58 8.25 11.86
CA PHE A 78 -0.74 7.76 11.48
C PHE A 78 -0.69 6.82 10.27
N CYS A 79 0.09 7.14 9.23
CA CYS A 79 0.28 6.24 8.08
C CYS A 79 0.88 4.89 8.50
N PHE A 80 1.91 4.89 9.34
CA PHE A 80 2.51 3.66 9.85
C PHE A 80 1.56 2.86 10.75
N ALA A 81 0.79 3.54 11.59
CA ALA A 81 -0.21 2.87 12.44
C ALA A 81 -1.29 2.19 11.60
N MET A 82 -1.79 2.85 10.55
CA MET A 82 -2.77 2.27 9.63
C MET A 82 -2.19 1.11 8.81
N ALA A 83 -0.95 1.22 8.34
CA ALA A 83 -0.24 0.13 7.68
C ALA A 83 -0.13 -1.10 8.61
N TYR A 84 0.31 -0.89 9.84
CA TYR A 84 0.44 -1.95 10.85
C TYR A 84 -0.91 -2.60 11.19
N ILE A 85 -1.97 -1.81 11.36
CA ILE A 85 -3.32 -2.31 11.63
C ILE A 85 -3.81 -3.17 10.45
N ALA A 86 -3.62 -2.72 9.21
CA ALA A 86 -4.02 -3.44 8.01
C ALA A 86 -3.38 -4.83 7.94
N GLU A 87 -2.07 -4.89 8.15
CA GLU A 87 -1.31 -6.15 8.06
C GLU A 87 -1.56 -7.07 9.25
N GLN A 88 -1.47 -6.55 10.48
CA GLN A 88 -1.46 -7.38 11.68
C GLN A 88 -2.84 -7.89 12.08
N TYR A 89 -3.89 -7.11 11.88
CA TYR A 89 -5.24 -7.46 12.33
C TYR A 89 -6.15 -7.97 11.21
N PHE A 90 -5.91 -7.54 9.98
CA PHE A 90 -6.79 -7.87 8.86
C PHE A 90 -6.08 -8.70 7.76
N GLY A 91 -4.77 -8.94 7.87
CA GLY A 91 -4.01 -9.69 6.88
C GLY A 91 -3.97 -9.03 5.49
N ILE A 92 -4.24 -7.71 5.43
CA ILE A 92 -4.24 -6.92 4.20
C ILE A 92 -2.88 -6.24 4.06
N ALA A 93 -2.43 -6.06 2.81
CA ALA A 93 -1.15 -5.41 2.55
C ALA A 93 -1.05 -4.04 3.25
N ASP A 94 0.06 -3.82 3.94
CA ASP A 94 0.41 -2.60 4.68
C ASP A 94 0.27 -1.34 3.81
N ILE A 95 0.62 -1.42 2.53
CA ILE A 95 0.48 -0.34 1.55
C ILE A 95 -0.97 0.15 1.43
N THR A 96 -1.95 -0.74 1.54
CA THR A 96 -3.38 -0.39 1.47
C THR A 96 -3.78 0.46 2.67
N GLY A 97 -3.31 0.10 3.86
CA GLY A 97 -3.53 0.87 5.09
C GLY A 97 -2.91 2.27 5.01
N ALA A 98 -1.65 2.35 4.59
CA ALA A 98 -0.95 3.61 4.40
C ALA A 98 -1.61 4.51 3.34
N TYR A 99 -2.11 3.91 2.25
CA TYR A 99 -2.80 4.64 1.18
C TYR A 99 -4.11 5.28 1.68
N ILE A 100 -4.93 4.53 2.43
CA ILE A 100 -6.17 5.07 3.01
C ILE A 100 -5.86 6.21 3.99
N ALA A 101 -4.81 6.06 4.81
CA ALA A 101 -4.35 7.14 5.67
C ALA A 101 -3.96 8.39 4.87
N GLY A 102 -3.28 8.22 3.74
CA GLY A 102 -2.94 9.29 2.82
C GLY A 102 -4.17 10.00 2.25
N ILE A 103 -5.22 9.27 1.86
CA ILE A 103 -6.50 9.86 1.40
C ILE A 103 -7.12 10.74 2.48
N VAL A 104 -7.13 10.27 3.73
CA VAL A 104 -7.65 11.05 4.86
C VAL A 104 -6.84 12.34 5.06
N LEU A 105 -5.52 12.26 4.98
CA LEU A 105 -4.63 13.41 5.13
C LEU A 105 -4.73 14.41 3.97
N CYS A 106 -5.02 13.94 2.75
CA CYS A 106 -5.25 14.82 1.60
C CYS A 106 -6.44 15.78 1.76
N SER A 107 -7.35 15.49 2.69
CA SER A 107 -8.50 16.35 3.00
C SER A 107 -8.15 17.53 3.93
N LEU A 108 -6.92 17.62 4.42
CA LEU A 108 -6.44 18.70 5.29
C LEU A 108 -5.93 19.90 4.47
N GLU A 109 -6.04 21.10 5.01
CA GLU A 109 -5.51 22.31 4.39
C GLU A 109 -3.98 22.29 4.25
N ASP A 110 -3.29 21.68 5.22
CA ASP A 110 -1.83 21.49 5.25
C ASP A 110 -1.32 20.29 4.43
N ALA A 111 -2.20 19.60 3.66
CA ALA A 111 -1.82 18.43 2.86
C ALA A 111 -0.59 18.69 1.95
N PRO A 112 -0.48 19.80 1.19
CA PRO A 112 0.68 20.05 0.34
C PRO A 112 1.99 20.22 1.13
N TYR A 113 1.91 20.74 2.35
CA TYR A 113 3.07 20.87 3.24
C TYR A 113 3.53 19.52 3.77
N ILE A 114 2.59 18.67 4.18
CA ILE A 114 2.84 17.31 4.65
C ILE A 114 3.46 16.47 3.52
N GLU A 115 2.83 16.50 2.32
CA GLU A 115 3.28 15.77 1.14
C GLU A 115 4.74 16.07 0.81
N ARG A 116 5.10 17.36 0.69
CA ARG A 116 6.47 17.77 0.36
C ARG A 116 7.50 17.29 1.38
N ARG A 117 7.15 17.26 2.66
CA ARG A 117 8.05 16.81 3.73
C ARG A 117 8.21 15.31 3.75
N VAL A 118 7.12 14.59 3.58
CA VAL A 118 7.11 13.11 3.51
C VAL A 118 7.84 12.64 2.27
N ASP A 119 7.67 13.31 1.14
CA ASP A 119 8.34 13.01 -0.12
C ASP A 119 9.88 13.06 0.02
N ILE A 120 10.41 14.13 0.62
CA ILE A 120 11.85 14.25 0.88
C ILE A 120 12.35 13.09 1.76
N SER A 121 11.62 12.75 2.82
CA SER A 121 12.00 11.65 3.71
C SER A 121 11.93 10.29 3.01
N SER A 122 10.93 10.12 2.16
CA SER A 122 10.72 8.92 1.35
C SER A 122 11.91 8.65 0.44
N TYR A 123 12.31 9.63 -0.36
CA TYR A 123 13.42 9.47 -1.30
C TYR A 123 14.79 9.40 -0.62
N THR A 124 14.98 10.13 0.47
CA THR A 124 16.30 10.25 1.10
C THR A 124 16.59 9.07 2.05
N LEU A 125 15.59 8.56 2.73
CA LEU A 125 15.77 7.55 3.77
C LEU A 125 15.06 6.24 3.45
N PHE A 126 13.73 6.28 3.24
CA PHE A 126 12.93 5.06 3.16
C PHE A 126 13.22 4.25 1.90
N ALA A 127 13.31 4.88 0.73
CA ALA A 127 13.54 4.16 -0.52
C ALA A 127 14.92 3.46 -0.56
N PRO A 128 16.05 4.10 -0.20
CA PRO A 128 17.33 3.42 -0.13
C PRO A 128 17.36 2.26 0.87
N VAL A 129 16.78 2.44 2.06
CA VAL A 129 16.72 1.39 3.08
C VAL A 129 15.85 0.22 2.60
N PHE A 130 14.74 0.49 1.96
CA PHE A 130 13.85 -0.54 1.39
C PHE A 130 14.59 -1.39 0.33
N PHE A 131 15.22 -0.76 -0.64
CA PHE A 131 15.96 -1.50 -1.67
C PHE A 131 17.17 -2.25 -1.11
N ALA A 132 17.90 -1.67 -0.16
CA ALA A 132 18.98 -2.34 0.53
C ALA A 132 18.48 -3.57 1.31
N SER A 133 17.35 -3.45 2.01
CA SER A 133 16.74 -4.55 2.75
C SER A 133 16.32 -5.70 1.85
N ILE A 134 15.73 -5.41 0.68
CA ILE A 134 15.38 -6.42 -0.31
C ILE A 134 16.64 -7.13 -0.82
N GLY A 135 17.66 -6.34 -1.19
CA GLY A 135 18.92 -6.90 -1.69
C GLY A 135 19.61 -7.81 -0.67
N LEU A 136 19.62 -7.43 0.60
CA LEU A 136 20.23 -8.23 1.68
C LEU A 136 19.44 -9.51 2.01
N LYS A 137 18.12 -9.50 1.82
CA LYS A 137 17.25 -10.67 2.06
C LYS A 137 17.24 -11.65 0.88
N THR A 138 17.71 -11.22 -0.29
CA THR A 138 17.70 -12.05 -1.50
C THR A 138 18.85 -13.05 -1.45
N ASP A 139 18.52 -14.34 -1.34
CA ASP A 139 19.51 -15.42 -1.43
C ASP A 139 19.81 -15.76 -2.90
N ILE A 140 21.03 -15.41 -3.32
CA ILE A 140 21.50 -15.63 -4.69
C ILE A 140 22.09 -17.03 -4.87
N SER A 141 22.36 -17.76 -3.77
CA SER A 141 23.05 -19.06 -3.80
C SER A 141 22.29 -20.16 -4.54
N GLY A 142 20.97 -20.06 -4.61
CA GLY A 142 20.09 -21.02 -5.28
C GLY A 142 19.78 -20.71 -6.75
N LEU A 143 20.39 -19.68 -7.35
CA LEU A 143 20.12 -19.28 -8.73
C LEU A 143 20.77 -20.24 -9.73
N THR A 144 20.00 -21.20 -10.23
CA THR A 144 20.40 -21.97 -11.41
C THR A 144 20.13 -21.20 -12.69
N PRO A 145 20.85 -21.45 -13.80
CA PRO A 145 20.61 -20.78 -15.09
C PRO A 145 19.15 -20.90 -15.57
N THR A 146 18.51 -22.02 -15.26
CA THR A 146 17.09 -22.25 -15.60
C THR A 146 16.16 -21.31 -14.82
N ILE A 147 16.40 -21.13 -13.53
CA ILE A 147 15.61 -20.21 -12.69
C ILE A 147 15.84 -18.77 -13.14
N LEU A 148 17.05 -18.41 -13.51
CA LEU A 148 17.37 -17.06 -14.00
C LEU A 148 16.63 -16.77 -15.31
N LEU A 149 16.63 -17.72 -16.25
CA LEU A 149 15.89 -17.57 -17.52
C LEU A 149 14.38 -17.46 -17.28
N PHE A 150 13.83 -18.32 -16.40
CA PHE A 150 12.42 -18.27 -16.02
C PHE A 150 12.04 -16.91 -15.39
N SER A 151 12.85 -16.41 -14.45
CA SER A 151 12.64 -15.14 -13.80
C SER A 151 12.70 -13.97 -14.78
N ALA A 152 13.64 -13.99 -15.73
CA ALA A 152 13.74 -12.98 -16.77
C ALA A 152 12.49 -12.97 -17.67
N CYS A 153 12.05 -14.13 -18.14
CA CYS A 153 10.81 -14.26 -18.91
C CYS A 153 9.59 -13.76 -18.13
N PHE A 154 9.51 -14.11 -16.85
CA PHE A 154 8.41 -13.69 -15.97
C PHE A 154 8.36 -12.17 -15.81
N VAL A 155 9.51 -11.53 -15.60
CA VAL A 155 9.61 -10.05 -15.51
C VAL A 155 9.17 -9.40 -16.82
N VAL A 156 9.61 -9.92 -17.97
CA VAL A 156 9.20 -9.38 -19.28
C VAL A 156 7.69 -9.48 -19.46
N VAL A 157 7.10 -10.64 -19.17
CA VAL A 157 5.64 -10.84 -19.26
C VAL A 157 4.90 -9.89 -18.31
N ALA A 158 5.36 -9.75 -17.06
CA ALA A 158 4.76 -8.85 -16.08
C ALA A 158 4.80 -7.38 -16.53
N LEU A 159 5.91 -6.94 -17.13
CA LEU A 159 6.03 -5.58 -17.69
C LEU A 159 5.09 -5.38 -18.88
N LEU A 160 5.06 -6.33 -19.81
CA LEU A 160 4.19 -6.24 -21.01
C LEU A 160 2.72 -6.22 -20.61
N THR A 161 2.28 -7.06 -19.68
CA THR A 161 0.88 -7.08 -19.21
C THR A 161 0.48 -5.77 -18.54
N LYS A 162 1.36 -5.19 -17.71
CA LYS A 162 1.10 -3.86 -17.11
C LYS A 162 1.04 -2.75 -18.14
N ILE A 163 1.96 -2.71 -19.09
CA ILE A 163 1.99 -1.69 -20.14
C ILE A 163 0.73 -1.79 -21.03
N ILE A 164 0.37 -3.01 -21.45
CA ILE A 164 -0.80 -3.24 -22.29
C ILE A 164 -2.08 -2.93 -21.50
N GLY A 165 -2.21 -3.42 -20.27
CA GLY A 165 -3.38 -3.19 -19.43
C GLY A 165 -3.62 -1.72 -19.12
N CYS A 166 -2.60 -1.02 -18.65
CA CYS A 166 -2.69 0.41 -18.37
C CYS A 166 -2.89 1.24 -19.66
N GLY A 167 -2.23 0.86 -20.76
CA GLY A 167 -2.36 1.54 -22.03
C GLY A 167 -3.75 1.41 -22.66
N LEU A 168 -4.36 0.22 -22.58
CA LEU A 168 -5.72 -0.01 -23.02
C LEU A 168 -6.75 0.74 -22.15
N ALA A 169 -6.57 0.70 -20.83
CA ALA A 169 -7.43 1.44 -19.91
C ALA A 169 -7.35 2.96 -20.14
N ALA A 170 -6.14 3.51 -20.31
CA ALA A 170 -5.94 4.93 -20.58
C ALA A 170 -6.50 5.37 -21.94
N LYS A 171 -6.61 4.45 -22.92
CA LYS A 171 -7.21 4.74 -24.22
C LYS A 171 -8.75 4.63 -24.20
N ALA A 172 -9.28 3.87 -23.24
CA ALA A 172 -10.73 3.68 -23.10
C ALA A 172 -11.40 4.78 -22.27
N CYS A 173 -10.63 5.51 -21.44
CA CYS A 173 -11.06 6.70 -20.68
C CYS A 173 -10.71 8.00 -21.40
#